data_7f52df6084928e5a65e6d3e949709a2b
#
_entry.id   7f52df6084928e5a65e6d3e949709a2b
#
_cell.length_a   1.000
_cell.length_b   1.000
_cell.length_c   1.000
_cell.angle_alpha   90.00
_cell.angle_beta   90.00
_cell.angle_gamma   90.00
#
_symmetry.space_group_name_H-M   'P 1'
#
loop_
_entity.id
_entity.type
_entity.pdbx_description
1 polymer ?
#
loop_
_entity_poly.entity_id
_entity_poly.type
_entity_poly.pdbx_seq_one_letter_code
_entity_poly.pdbx_strand_id
1 'polypeptide(L)'
;PETTFGPLIAPASGKLLQALTTLEEGEYWLLEPHQIDSTGQLWTPGIKAGVQPGSSFHHTECFGPVLGLMAASNLDQALEWQNAVDYGLTGGIHSLDLTEIENWLDKVQVGNAYINRHITGAIVNRQPFGGWKRSTVGSGAKAGGPDYLLQLGNWSPTGLIDLDAARQDDDYWWNNHYNIDQDPSRLFCEANILRYKPQPNLIVRISSDAKEKEVERVLSAIRHFGIVCEVSREEEISNNDFAASLSSYRFGRIRLLGSTTEDVRAAAIQAEVHLVDEPVTSSGRLELRWYVREQAISWTLHRFGNLVNAATN
;
A
#
# COMPACT_ATOMS: atom_id res chain seq x y z
N PRO A 1 12.97 33.65 -14.77
CA PRO A 1 11.72 32.90 -14.62
C PRO A 1 11.84 32.00 -13.42
N GLU A 2 10.87 32.07 -12.52
CA GLU A 2 10.76 31.16 -11.40
C GLU A 2 10.35 29.79 -11.98
N THR A 3 11.21 28.79 -11.84
CA THR A 3 10.91 27.43 -12.28
C THR A 3 10.76 26.53 -11.08
N THR A 4 9.75 25.66 -11.09
CA THR A 4 9.55 24.61 -10.07
C THR A 4 10.55 23.46 -10.24
N PHE A 5 11.15 23.35 -11.43
CA PHE A 5 12.10 22.29 -11.79
C PHE A 5 13.49 22.89 -11.98
N GLY A 6 14.46 22.30 -11.27
CA GLY A 6 15.89 22.53 -11.49
C GLY A 6 16.49 21.50 -12.45
N PRO A 7 17.82 21.54 -12.63
CA PRO A 7 18.51 20.52 -13.40
C PRO A 7 18.39 19.14 -12.73
N LEU A 8 18.40 18.09 -13.55
CA LEU A 8 18.52 16.71 -13.11
C LEU A 8 19.87 16.50 -12.37
N ILE A 9 19.94 15.53 -11.47
CA ILE A 9 21.16 15.20 -10.76
C ILE A 9 22.29 14.66 -11.65
N ALA A 10 21.92 14.12 -12.82
CA ALA A 10 22.82 13.62 -13.86
C ALA A 10 22.16 13.83 -15.23
N PRO A 11 22.94 13.76 -16.35
CA PRO A 11 22.36 13.77 -17.68
C PRO A 11 21.26 12.72 -17.84
N ALA A 12 20.15 13.09 -18.51
CA ALA A 12 19.07 12.16 -18.76
C ALA A 12 19.58 10.93 -19.52
N SER A 13 19.26 9.74 -19.03
CA SER A 13 19.70 8.48 -19.62
C SER A 13 18.65 7.38 -19.42
N GLY A 14 18.81 6.25 -20.13
CA GLY A 14 17.95 5.08 -19.98
C GLY A 14 16.45 5.42 -20.10
N LYS A 15 15.66 4.95 -19.17
CA LYS A 15 14.19 5.12 -19.15
C LYS A 15 13.74 6.59 -19.15
N LEU A 16 14.48 7.48 -18.46
CA LEU A 16 14.13 8.90 -18.43
C LEU A 16 14.40 9.57 -19.79
N LEU A 17 15.53 9.31 -20.42
CA LEU A 17 15.83 9.84 -21.75
C LEU A 17 14.79 9.33 -22.77
N GLN A 18 14.45 8.05 -22.74
CA GLN A 18 13.41 7.48 -23.59
C GLN A 18 12.06 8.19 -23.34
N ALA A 19 11.69 8.40 -22.10
CA ALA A 19 10.43 9.10 -21.74
C ALA A 19 10.39 10.54 -22.24
N LEU A 20 11.54 11.23 -22.29
CA LEU A 20 11.67 12.61 -22.74
C LEU A 20 11.79 12.77 -24.27
N THR A 21 12.14 11.71 -25.01
CA THR A 21 12.47 11.82 -26.44
C THR A 21 11.66 10.92 -27.36
N THR A 22 10.91 9.95 -26.80
CA THR A 22 10.23 8.91 -27.59
C THR A 22 8.73 8.90 -27.29
N LEU A 23 7.93 8.69 -28.33
CA LEU A 23 6.50 8.42 -28.26
C LEU A 23 6.25 6.96 -28.68
N GLU A 24 5.40 6.27 -27.92
CA GLU A 24 4.88 4.95 -28.29
C GLU A 24 3.64 5.11 -29.20
N GLU A 25 3.13 4.01 -29.73
CA GLU A 25 1.96 4.03 -30.61
C GLU A 25 0.74 4.65 -29.92
N GLY A 26 0.14 5.64 -30.55
CA GLY A 26 -1.01 6.39 -30.02
C GLY A 26 -0.66 7.57 -29.11
N GLU A 27 0.60 7.70 -28.69
CA GLU A 27 1.07 8.85 -27.90
C GLU A 27 1.36 10.06 -28.78
N TYR A 28 1.17 11.25 -28.23
CA TYR A 28 1.56 12.52 -28.85
C TYR A 28 1.93 13.55 -27.80
N TRP A 29 2.77 14.52 -28.17
CA TRP A 29 3.14 15.60 -27.26
C TRP A 29 2.04 16.67 -27.23
N LEU A 30 1.51 16.95 -26.02
CA LEU A 30 0.80 18.21 -25.75
C LEU A 30 1.78 19.33 -25.44
N LEU A 31 2.89 19.00 -24.79
CA LEU A 31 4.03 19.86 -24.55
C LEU A 31 5.30 19.02 -24.75
N GLU A 32 6.03 19.32 -25.83
CA GLU A 32 7.26 18.61 -26.15
C GLU A 32 8.41 19.07 -25.24
N PRO A 33 9.11 18.18 -24.57
CA PRO A 33 10.26 18.55 -23.75
C PRO A 33 11.50 18.78 -24.62
N HIS A 34 12.27 19.81 -24.27
CA HIS A 34 13.51 20.15 -24.95
C HIS A 34 14.68 20.23 -23.97
N GLN A 35 15.84 19.72 -24.40
CA GLN A 35 17.09 19.93 -23.67
C GLN A 35 17.49 21.40 -23.82
N ILE A 36 17.75 22.08 -22.69
CA ILE A 36 18.06 23.52 -22.67
C ILE A 36 19.54 23.78 -22.80
N ASP A 37 20.39 22.89 -22.27
CA ASP A 37 21.82 23.06 -22.22
C ASP A 37 22.59 21.83 -22.78
N SER A 38 23.90 21.99 -22.92
CA SER A 38 24.76 20.93 -23.44
C SER A 38 25.10 19.83 -22.40
N THR A 39 24.72 20.00 -21.14
CA THR A 39 25.03 19.01 -20.08
C THR A 39 24.08 17.82 -20.11
N GLY A 40 22.93 17.95 -20.74
CA GLY A 40 21.87 16.94 -20.71
C GLY A 40 21.09 16.86 -19.40
N GLN A 41 21.35 17.81 -18.50
CA GLN A 41 20.69 17.87 -17.17
C GLN A 41 19.50 18.81 -17.14
N LEU A 42 19.47 19.86 -17.95
CA LEU A 42 18.40 20.85 -17.94
C LEU A 42 17.44 20.63 -19.11
N TRP A 43 16.18 20.32 -18.76
CA TRP A 43 15.10 20.06 -19.70
C TRP A 43 13.88 20.91 -19.41
N THR A 44 13.15 21.31 -20.44
CA THR A 44 11.79 21.81 -20.26
C THR A 44 10.87 20.67 -19.87
N PRO A 45 9.79 20.91 -19.08
CA PRO A 45 8.81 19.86 -18.79
C PRO A 45 8.12 19.36 -20.06
N GLY A 46 7.80 18.08 -20.10
CA GLY A 46 7.03 17.45 -21.17
C GLY A 46 5.68 16.93 -20.69
N ILE A 47 4.69 16.98 -21.58
CA ILE A 47 3.38 16.35 -21.35
C ILE A 47 3.03 15.54 -22.60
N LYS A 48 2.93 14.23 -22.45
CA LYS A 48 2.41 13.34 -23.49
C LYS A 48 0.98 12.91 -23.19
N ALA A 49 0.14 12.84 -24.19
CA ALA A 49 -1.20 12.30 -24.11
C ALA A 49 -1.33 11.06 -24.99
N GLY A 50 -2.45 10.34 -24.82
CA GLY A 50 -2.68 9.10 -25.53
C GLY A 50 -1.90 7.91 -24.98
N VAL A 51 -1.31 8.03 -23.78
CA VAL A 51 -0.65 6.91 -23.09
C VAL A 51 -1.65 5.76 -22.93
N GLN A 52 -1.25 4.57 -23.38
CA GLN A 52 -2.12 3.42 -23.39
C GLN A 52 -1.99 2.59 -22.10
N PRO A 53 -3.08 1.98 -21.61
CA PRO A 53 -3.02 0.99 -20.53
C PRO A 53 -2.07 -0.16 -20.89
N GLY A 54 -1.18 -0.51 -19.98
CA GLY A 54 -0.19 -1.57 -20.21
C GLY A 54 1.06 -1.15 -20.97
N SER A 55 1.13 0.11 -21.45
CA SER A 55 2.33 0.64 -22.15
C SER A 55 3.54 0.72 -21.21
N SER A 56 4.73 0.86 -21.80
CA SER A 56 5.96 1.02 -21.02
C SER A 56 5.90 2.26 -20.13
N PHE A 57 5.39 3.38 -20.64
CA PHE A 57 5.28 4.62 -19.86
C PHE A 57 4.28 4.49 -18.70
N HIS A 58 3.15 3.76 -18.88
CA HIS A 58 2.19 3.50 -17.81
C HIS A 58 2.82 2.76 -16.62
N HIS A 59 3.68 1.77 -16.89
CA HIS A 59 4.27 0.91 -15.86
C HIS A 59 5.63 1.38 -15.33
N THR A 60 6.20 2.48 -15.88
CA THR A 60 7.56 2.91 -15.56
C THR A 60 7.59 4.27 -14.87
N GLU A 61 8.10 4.31 -13.64
CA GLU A 61 8.42 5.57 -12.98
C GLU A 61 9.75 6.10 -13.50
N CYS A 62 9.73 7.28 -14.13
CA CYS A 62 10.89 7.84 -14.84
C CYS A 62 11.74 8.80 -14.02
N PHE A 63 11.23 9.34 -12.92
CA PHE A 63 11.91 10.32 -12.05
C PHE A 63 12.44 11.54 -12.82
N GLY A 64 11.58 12.20 -13.57
CA GLY A 64 11.95 13.38 -14.35
C GLY A 64 10.77 14.26 -14.78
N PRO A 65 11.03 15.36 -15.48
CA PRO A 65 10.04 16.37 -15.78
C PRO A 65 9.14 15.95 -16.98
N VAL A 66 8.52 14.79 -16.93
CA VAL A 66 7.61 14.29 -17.96
C VAL A 66 6.35 13.70 -17.34
N LEU A 67 5.20 14.10 -17.84
CA LEU A 67 3.87 13.66 -17.41
C LEU A 67 3.17 12.92 -18.56
N GLY A 68 2.55 11.78 -18.26
CA GLY A 68 1.66 11.06 -19.16
C GLY A 68 0.20 11.23 -18.79
N LEU A 69 -0.64 11.45 -19.81
CA LEU A 69 -2.09 11.54 -19.66
C LEU A 69 -2.77 10.34 -20.31
N MET A 70 -3.66 9.69 -19.55
CA MET A 70 -4.51 8.59 -19.98
C MET A 70 -5.97 9.04 -19.88
N ALA A 71 -6.75 8.88 -20.94
CA ALA A 71 -8.15 9.30 -20.96
C ALA A 71 -9.05 8.08 -20.65
N ALA A 72 -9.56 7.99 -19.44
CA ALA A 72 -10.52 6.97 -19.05
C ALA A 72 -11.96 7.41 -19.34
N SER A 73 -12.85 6.47 -19.64
CA SER A 73 -14.25 6.74 -19.92
C SER A 73 -15.10 7.01 -18.66
N ASN A 74 -14.63 6.52 -17.52
CA ASN A 74 -15.26 6.67 -16.20
C ASN A 74 -14.26 6.41 -15.08
N LEU A 75 -14.69 6.64 -13.82
CA LEU A 75 -13.83 6.46 -12.64
C LEU A 75 -13.40 5.01 -12.43
N ASP A 76 -14.27 4.03 -12.69
CA ASP A 76 -13.93 2.61 -12.49
C ASP A 76 -12.80 2.18 -13.43
N GLN A 77 -12.82 2.61 -14.69
CA GLN A 77 -11.74 2.37 -15.63
C GLN A 77 -10.44 3.10 -15.22
N ALA A 78 -10.54 4.33 -14.75
CA ALA A 78 -9.37 5.06 -14.23
C ALA A 78 -8.74 4.34 -13.03
N LEU A 79 -9.57 3.80 -12.13
CA LEU A 79 -9.13 3.02 -10.97
C LEU A 79 -8.49 1.69 -11.38
N GLU A 80 -9.05 1.00 -12.37
CA GLU A 80 -8.46 -0.22 -12.90
C GLU A 80 -7.04 0.05 -13.40
N TRP A 81 -6.84 1.09 -14.21
CA TRP A 81 -5.53 1.45 -14.73
C TRP A 81 -4.57 1.93 -13.63
N GLN A 82 -5.05 2.78 -12.71
CA GLN A 82 -4.25 3.23 -11.56
C GLN A 82 -3.77 2.06 -10.70
N ASN A 83 -4.61 1.04 -10.54
CA ASN A 83 -4.29 -0.13 -9.73
C ASN A 83 -3.49 -1.20 -10.47
N ALA A 84 -3.38 -1.13 -11.80
CA ALA A 84 -2.67 -2.14 -12.61
C ALA A 84 -1.15 -2.13 -12.42
N VAL A 85 -0.57 -1.04 -11.89
CA VAL A 85 0.86 -0.93 -11.67
C VAL A 85 1.32 -1.69 -10.42
N ASP A 86 2.59 -2.11 -10.41
CA ASP A 86 3.20 -2.89 -9.33
C ASP A 86 3.52 -2.07 -8.06
N TYR A 87 3.42 -0.77 -8.14
CA TYR A 87 3.73 0.15 -7.05
C TYR A 87 2.47 0.80 -6.51
N GLY A 88 2.42 1.04 -5.22
CA GLY A 88 1.29 1.67 -4.55
C GLY A 88 1.75 2.60 -3.43
N LEU A 89 2.68 3.52 -3.72
CA LEU A 89 3.16 4.48 -2.72
C LEU A 89 2.15 5.60 -2.53
N THR A 90 1.91 6.39 -3.57
CA THR A 90 1.02 7.55 -3.55
C THR A 90 0.03 7.49 -4.70
N GLY A 91 -1.17 8.01 -4.46
CA GLY A 91 -2.18 8.24 -5.48
C GLY A 91 -3.14 9.32 -5.03
N GLY A 92 -3.82 9.98 -5.95
CA GLY A 92 -4.72 11.05 -5.62
C GLY A 92 -5.94 11.12 -6.53
N ILE A 93 -6.98 11.77 -6.01
CA ILE A 93 -8.17 12.14 -6.76
C ILE A 93 -8.46 13.63 -6.59
N HIS A 94 -8.88 14.26 -7.68
CA HIS A 94 -9.46 15.60 -7.67
C HIS A 94 -10.92 15.48 -8.09
N SER A 95 -11.82 15.58 -7.12
CA SER A 95 -13.27 15.56 -7.32
C SER A 95 -13.96 16.42 -6.29
N LEU A 96 -15.17 16.89 -6.62
CA LEU A 96 -16.09 17.58 -5.70
C LEU A 96 -17.28 16.70 -5.33
N ASP A 97 -17.41 15.54 -5.95
CA ASP A 97 -18.42 14.55 -5.66
C ASP A 97 -17.90 13.61 -4.56
N LEU A 98 -18.55 13.64 -3.40
CA LEU A 98 -18.20 12.78 -2.27
C LEU A 98 -18.34 11.29 -2.59
N THR A 99 -19.33 10.93 -3.41
CA THR A 99 -19.56 9.53 -3.81
C THR A 99 -18.39 9.01 -4.68
N GLU A 100 -17.87 9.85 -5.58
CA GLU A 100 -16.66 9.50 -6.34
C GLU A 100 -15.44 9.36 -5.44
N ILE A 101 -15.26 10.26 -4.47
CA ILE A 101 -14.15 10.21 -3.51
C ILE A 101 -14.22 8.94 -2.66
N GLU A 102 -15.39 8.61 -2.13
CA GLU A 102 -15.61 7.40 -1.32
C GLU A 102 -15.36 6.12 -2.13
N ASN A 103 -15.90 6.03 -3.36
CA ASN A 103 -15.68 4.91 -4.26
C ASN A 103 -14.19 4.75 -4.59
N TRP A 104 -13.48 5.87 -4.86
CA TRP A 104 -12.05 5.85 -5.10
C TRP A 104 -11.25 5.40 -3.88
N LEU A 105 -11.55 5.95 -2.70
CA LEU A 105 -10.91 5.58 -1.44
C LEU A 105 -11.10 4.11 -1.07
N ASP A 106 -12.24 3.53 -1.45
CA ASP A 106 -12.50 2.13 -1.19
C ASP A 106 -11.66 1.20 -2.07
N LYS A 107 -11.48 1.55 -3.34
CA LYS A 107 -10.86 0.69 -4.35
C LYS A 107 -9.39 0.96 -4.61
N VAL A 108 -8.89 2.17 -4.35
CA VAL A 108 -7.50 2.54 -4.67
C VAL A 108 -6.48 1.71 -3.90
N GLN A 109 -5.43 1.26 -4.61
CA GLN A 109 -4.40 0.40 -4.05
C GLN A 109 -3.10 1.16 -3.77
N VAL A 110 -3.19 2.21 -2.96
CA VAL A 110 -2.04 3.01 -2.51
C VAL A 110 -1.99 3.13 -1.00
N GLY A 111 -0.79 3.18 -0.45
CA GLY A 111 -0.59 3.39 0.97
C GLY A 111 -0.87 4.83 1.40
N ASN A 112 -0.55 5.82 0.56
CA ASN A 112 -0.83 7.23 0.81
C ASN A 112 -1.80 7.76 -0.23
N ALA A 113 -3.03 8.08 0.19
CA ALA A 113 -4.13 8.58 -0.62
C ALA A 113 -4.31 10.09 -0.41
N TYR A 114 -4.41 10.84 -1.50
CA TYR A 114 -4.51 12.31 -1.47
C TYR A 114 -5.79 12.77 -2.16
N ILE A 115 -6.55 13.66 -1.51
CA ILE A 115 -7.82 14.17 -2.03
C ILE A 115 -7.72 15.68 -2.18
N ASN A 116 -7.95 16.17 -3.41
CA ASN A 116 -7.95 17.59 -3.77
C ASN A 116 -6.65 18.32 -3.40
N ARG A 117 -5.52 17.62 -3.50
CA ARG A 117 -4.17 18.16 -3.29
C ARG A 117 -3.15 17.37 -4.13
N HIS A 118 -1.93 17.90 -4.23
CA HIS A 118 -0.83 17.19 -4.88
C HIS A 118 -0.43 15.92 -4.11
N ILE A 119 0.07 14.92 -4.81
CA ILE A 119 0.42 13.59 -4.27
C ILE A 119 1.88 13.47 -3.81
N THR A 120 2.61 14.58 -3.76
CA THR A 120 4.03 14.61 -3.41
C THR A 120 4.23 15.01 -1.96
N GLY A 121 5.17 14.31 -1.31
CA GLY A 121 5.62 14.61 0.04
C GLY A 121 4.66 14.15 1.15
N ALA A 122 5.23 14.09 2.33
CA ALA A 122 4.53 13.86 3.57
C ALA A 122 5.10 14.78 4.64
N ILE A 123 4.26 15.19 5.59
CA ILE A 123 4.64 16.04 6.70
C ILE A 123 4.60 15.21 7.98
N VAL A 124 5.68 15.24 8.76
CA VAL A 124 5.77 14.56 10.05
C VAL A 124 4.59 14.96 10.95
N ASN A 125 4.02 13.99 11.64
CA ASN A 125 2.81 14.09 12.47
C ASN A 125 1.50 14.41 11.72
N ARG A 126 1.51 14.40 10.38
CA ARG A 126 0.29 14.49 9.57
C ARG A 126 0.06 13.24 8.74
N GLN A 127 1.06 12.86 7.93
CA GLN A 127 0.96 11.71 7.04
C GLN A 127 2.03 10.67 7.39
N PRO A 128 1.70 9.61 8.11
CA PRO A 128 2.56 8.43 8.15
C PRO A 128 2.80 7.93 6.73
N PHE A 129 4.07 7.72 6.36
CA PHE A 129 4.45 7.52 4.97
C PHE A 129 4.96 6.11 4.69
N GLY A 130 4.34 5.43 3.75
CA GLY A 130 4.68 4.08 3.31
C GLY A 130 3.63 3.56 2.32
N GLY A 131 4.05 2.72 1.39
CA GLY A 131 3.21 2.23 0.31
C GLY A 131 2.60 0.86 0.56
N TRP A 132 1.98 0.36 -0.50
CA TRP A 132 1.52 -1.01 -0.68
C TRP A 132 2.25 -1.65 -1.88
N LYS A 133 2.01 -2.92 -2.15
CA LYS A 133 2.65 -3.67 -3.25
C LYS A 133 4.19 -3.59 -3.13
N ARG A 134 4.91 -3.31 -4.21
CA ARG A 134 6.38 -3.13 -4.21
C ARG A 134 6.86 -1.87 -3.48
N SER A 135 5.94 -0.98 -3.08
CA SER A 135 6.28 0.22 -2.32
C SER A 135 6.24 0.00 -0.80
N THR A 136 6.37 -1.23 -0.35
CA THR A 136 6.42 -1.59 1.08
C THR A 136 7.45 -2.68 1.36
N VAL A 137 7.90 -2.78 2.60
CA VAL A 137 8.76 -3.85 3.12
C VAL A 137 8.26 -4.31 4.48
N GLY A 138 8.51 -5.58 4.81
CA GLY A 138 8.18 -6.17 6.09
C GLY A 138 6.69 -6.10 6.42
N SER A 139 6.36 -5.67 7.63
CA SER A 139 4.97 -5.56 8.10
C SER A 139 4.12 -4.55 7.34
N GLY A 140 4.76 -3.64 6.62
CA GLY A 140 4.08 -2.54 5.93
C GLY A 140 3.72 -1.37 6.85
N ALA A 141 4.24 -1.34 8.08
CA ALA A 141 4.04 -0.22 8.98
C ALA A 141 4.68 1.06 8.43
N LYS A 142 3.94 2.17 8.50
CA LYS A 142 4.33 3.44 7.89
C LYS A 142 5.30 4.21 8.78
N ALA A 143 6.34 4.79 8.17
CA ALA A 143 7.24 5.68 8.87
C ALA A 143 6.47 6.87 9.48
N GLY A 144 6.68 7.11 10.78
CA GLY A 144 5.94 8.11 11.57
C GLY A 144 4.55 7.65 12.01
N GLY A 145 4.13 6.42 11.71
CA GLY A 145 2.91 5.81 12.20
C GLY A 145 3.08 5.14 13.58
N PRO A 146 1.96 4.82 14.25
CA PRO A 146 1.99 4.29 15.62
C PRO A 146 2.59 2.87 15.72
N ASP A 147 2.56 2.10 14.64
CA ASP A 147 3.05 0.72 14.61
C ASP A 147 4.48 0.59 14.05
N TYR A 148 5.10 1.72 13.63
CA TYR A 148 6.43 1.68 13.04
C TYR A 148 7.50 1.07 13.95
N LEU A 149 7.46 1.39 15.25
CA LEU A 149 8.42 0.87 16.23
C LEU A 149 8.26 -0.64 16.47
N LEU A 150 7.08 -1.21 16.22
CA LEU A 150 6.84 -2.64 16.44
C LEU A 150 7.67 -3.54 15.50
N GLN A 151 8.12 -3.01 14.37
CA GLN A 151 8.95 -3.75 13.41
C GLN A 151 10.46 -3.66 13.68
N LEU A 152 10.88 -2.85 14.67
CA LEU A 152 12.30 -2.64 15.00
C LEU A 152 12.82 -3.61 16.07
N GLY A 153 11.99 -4.53 16.53
CA GLY A 153 12.35 -5.51 17.56
C GLY A 153 11.75 -6.88 17.31
N ASN A 154 12.30 -7.87 17.96
CA ASN A 154 11.75 -9.23 18.02
C ASN A 154 10.81 -9.37 19.21
N TRP A 155 9.64 -9.94 18.97
CA TRP A 155 8.61 -10.14 19.99
C TRP A 155 8.56 -11.60 20.39
N SER A 156 8.53 -11.85 21.70
CA SER A 156 8.42 -13.20 22.26
C SER A 156 7.25 -13.29 23.23
N PRO A 157 6.50 -14.39 23.25
CA PRO A 157 5.47 -14.59 24.24
C PRO A 157 6.12 -14.71 25.64
N THR A 158 5.53 -14.08 26.65
CA THR A 158 6.02 -14.11 28.04
C THR A 158 5.50 -15.29 28.83
N GLY A 159 4.73 -16.18 28.22
CA GLY A 159 4.12 -17.35 28.85
C GLY A 159 3.27 -18.15 27.87
N LEU A 160 2.44 -19.03 28.42
CA LEU A 160 1.46 -19.79 27.64
C LEU A 160 0.38 -18.84 27.12
N ILE A 161 -0.14 -19.15 25.93
CA ILE A 161 -1.26 -18.42 25.35
C ILE A 161 -2.50 -18.67 26.21
N ASP A 162 -3.05 -17.60 26.76
CA ASP A 162 -4.35 -17.54 27.41
C ASP A 162 -5.35 -17.00 26.36
N LEU A 163 -6.26 -17.84 25.90
CA LEU A 163 -7.19 -17.50 24.83
C LEU A 163 -8.24 -16.46 25.25
N ASP A 164 -8.67 -16.48 26.51
CA ASP A 164 -9.66 -15.53 27.01
C ASP A 164 -9.04 -14.14 27.20
N ALA A 165 -7.84 -14.09 27.78
CA ALA A 165 -7.09 -12.84 27.88
C ALA A 165 -6.71 -12.28 26.49
N ALA A 166 -6.29 -13.14 25.56
CA ALA A 166 -5.99 -12.75 24.20
C ALA A 166 -7.22 -12.17 23.48
N ARG A 167 -8.39 -12.75 23.65
CA ARG A 167 -9.63 -12.25 23.08
C ARG A 167 -10.03 -10.88 23.62
N GLN A 168 -9.88 -10.65 24.93
CA GLN A 168 -10.15 -9.35 25.54
C GLN A 168 -9.18 -8.28 25.02
N ASP A 169 -7.89 -8.61 24.87
CA ASP A 169 -6.89 -7.71 24.32
C ASP A 169 -7.14 -7.45 22.81
N ASP A 170 -7.57 -8.46 22.07
CA ASP A 170 -8.00 -8.31 20.66
C ASP A 170 -9.16 -7.34 20.53
N ASP A 171 -10.22 -7.52 21.34
CA ASP A 171 -11.38 -6.61 21.32
C ASP A 171 -10.98 -5.17 21.65
N TYR A 172 -10.08 -4.99 22.61
CA TYR A 172 -9.56 -3.67 22.95
C TYR A 172 -8.83 -3.04 21.77
N TRP A 173 -7.85 -3.73 21.17
CA TRP A 173 -7.04 -3.18 20.08
C TRP A 173 -7.84 -3.02 18.79
N TRP A 174 -8.76 -3.94 18.50
CA TRP A 174 -9.63 -3.81 17.35
C TRP A 174 -10.49 -2.54 17.44
N ASN A 175 -11.21 -2.37 18.54
CA ASN A 175 -12.15 -1.27 18.71
C ASN A 175 -11.49 0.09 18.95
N ASN A 176 -10.26 0.13 19.46
CA ASN A 176 -9.58 1.38 19.81
C ASN A 176 -8.40 1.72 18.89
N HIS A 177 -8.07 0.86 17.91
CA HIS A 177 -6.92 1.08 17.03
C HIS A 177 -7.19 0.63 15.60
N TYR A 178 -7.47 -0.66 15.35
CA TYR A 178 -7.52 -1.22 13.99
C TYR A 178 -8.81 -0.94 13.23
N ASN A 179 -9.92 -0.73 13.89
CA ASN A 179 -11.24 -0.49 13.28
C ASN A 179 -11.72 0.96 13.42
N ILE A 180 -10.80 1.90 13.64
CA ILE A 180 -11.12 3.31 13.73
C ILE A 180 -10.21 4.16 12.84
N ASP A 181 -10.78 5.20 12.28
CA ASP A 181 -10.04 6.23 11.57
C ASP A 181 -9.46 7.23 12.59
N GLN A 182 -8.15 7.50 12.50
CA GLN A 182 -7.43 8.34 13.46
C GLN A 182 -6.87 9.57 12.76
N ASP A 183 -7.25 10.78 13.19
CA ASP A 183 -6.61 12.02 12.75
C ASP A 183 -5.94 12.73 13.95
N PRO A 184 -4.66 12.43 14.22
CA PRO A 184 -3.93 13.07 15.31
C PRO A 184 -3.60 14.53 15.04
N SER A 185 -3.65 14.99 13.79
CA SER A 185 -3.31 16.36 13.41
C SER A 185 -4.38 17.36 13.82
N ARG A 186 -5.65 16.96 13.80
CA ARG A 186 -6.83 17.78 14.15
C ARG A 186 -6.81 19.17 13.52
N LEU A 187 -6.39 19.25 12.25
CA LEU A 187 -6.31 20.52 11.53
C LEU A 187 -7.69 20.90 10.98
N PHE A 188 -7.99 22.18 11.05
CA PHE A 188 -9.30 22.71 10.63
C PHE A 188 -9.52 22.62 9.11
N CYS A 189 -8.47 22.78 8.31
CA CYS A 189 -8.56 22.84 6.85
C CYS A 189 -8.06 21.57 6.13
N GLU A 190 -7.64 20.57 6.88
CA GLU A 190 -7.15 19.28 6.36
C GLU A 190 -7.67 18.15 7.22
N ALA A 191 -7.99 17.01 6.61
CA ALA A 191 -8.09 15.74 7.30
C ALA A 191 -6.85 14.90 6.97
N ASN A 192 -6.16 14.40 8.02
CA ASN A 192 -4.97 13.56 7.90
C ASN A 192 -5.23 12.25 8.64
N ILE A 193 -5.90 11.34 7.96
CA ILE A 193 -6.46 10.12 8.56
C ILE A 193 -5.50 8.96 8.37
N LEU A 194 -5.14 8.29 9.45
CA LEU A 194 -4.57 6.95 9.42
C LEU A 194 -5.69 5.95 9.65
N ARG A 195 -5.85 4.99 8.75
CA ARG A 195 -6.78 3.88 8.88
C ARG A 195 -6.16 2.55 8.52
N TYR A 196 -6.83 1.48 8.89
CA TYR A 196 -6.44 0.12 8.56
C TYR A 196 -7.47 -0.50 7.62
N LYS A 197 -7.00 -1.12 6.54
CA LYS A 197 -7.83 -1.91 5.61
C LYS A 197 -7.48 -3.39 5.74
N PRO A 198 -8.40 -4.30 5.44
CA PRO A 198 -8.08 -5.73 5.40
C PRO A 198 -6.87 -6.01 4.51
N GLN A 199 -6.02 -6.94 4.94
CA GLN A 199 -4.93 -7.45 4.13
C GLN A 199 -5.52 -8.33 3.01
N PRO A 200 -5.32 -7.99 1.72
CA PRO A 200 -5.76 -8.85 0.63
C PRO A 200 -4.88 -10.10 0.54
N ASN A 201 -5.42 -11.16 -0.05
CA ASN A 201 -4.70 -12.41 -0.27
C ASN A 201 -4.00 -12.91 1.01
N LEU A 202 -4.73 -12.89 2.14
CA LEU A 202 -4.26 -13.41 3.41
C LEU A 202 -4.40 -14.92 3.43
N ILE A 203 -3.31 -15.62 3.77
CA ILE A 203 -3.28 -17.07 3.94
C ILE A 203 -2.82 -17.39 5.35
N VAL A 204 -3.50 -18.31 6.03
CA VAL A 204 -2.99 -18.94 7.25
C VAL A 204 -2.47 -20.32 6.86
N ARG A 205 -1.13 -20.47 6.85
CA ARG A 205 -0.47 -21.76 6.59
C ARG A 205 -0.19 -22.46 7.91
N ILE A 206 -0.76 -23.65 8.08
CA ILE A 206 -0.64 -24.47 9.27
C ILE A 206 0.22 -25.68 8.93
N SER A 207 1.41 -25.76 9.50
CA SER A 207 2.35 -26.85 9.33
C SER A 207 2.01 -28.03 10.25
N SER A 208 2.53 -29.19 9.97
CA SER A 208 2.29 -30.41 10.73
C SER A 208 2.82 -30.35 12.18
N ASP A 209 3.83 -29.50 12.43
CA ASP A 209 4.42 -29.24 13.76
C ASP A 209 3.82 -28.00 14.48
N ALA A 210 2.76 -27.40 13.91
CA ALA A 210 2.11 -26.24 14.52
C ALA A 210 1.48 -26.60 15.88
N LYS A 211 1.67 -25.74 16.87
CA LYS A 211 1.10 -25.95 18.20
C LYS A 211 -0.40 -25.64 18.19
N GLU A 212 -1.21 -26.55 18.67
CA GLU A 212 -2.66 -26.46 18.66
C GLU A 212 -3.18 -25.14 19.25
N LYS A 213 -2.63 -24.67 20.38
CA LYS A 213 -3.01 -23.39 20.99
C LYS A 213 -2.67 -22.16 20.15
N GLU A 214 -1.58 -22.20 19.38
CA GLU A 214 -1.22 -21.12 18.46
C GLU A 214 -2.20 -21.08 17.28
N VAL A 215 -2.56 -22.26 16.76
CA VAL A 215 -3.57 -22.39 15.69
C VAL A 215 -4.93 -21.88 16.18
N GLU A 216 -5.36 -22.30 17.36
CA GLU A 216 -6.62 -21.86 17.96
C GLU A 216 -6.64 -20.35 18.18
N ARG A 217 -5.55 -19.76 18.70
CA ARG A 217 -5.37 -18.31 18.90
C ARG A 217 -5.58 -17.53 17.60
N VAL A 218 -4.90 -17.92 16.54
CA VAL A 218 -4.96 -17.23 15.24
C VAL A 218 -6.33 -17.39 14.59
N LEU A 219 -6.83 -18.62 14.50
CA LEU A 219 -8.12 -18.87 13.85
C LEU A 219 -9.31 -18.30 14.64
N SER A 220 -9.19 -18.22 15.98
CA SER A 220 -10.21 -17.56 16.82
C SER A 220 -10.30 -16.06 16.53
N ALA A 221 -9.17 -15.35 16.45
CA ALA A 221 -9.14 -13.93 16.13
C ALA A 221 -9.72 -13.65 14.72
N ILE A 222 -9.31 -14.45 13.73
CA ILE A 222 -9.79 -14.33 12.34
C ILE A 222 -11.30 -14.50 12.28
N ARG A 223 -11.84 -15.54 12.91
CA ARG A 223 -13.29 -15.79 12.93
C ARG A 223 -14.05 -14.69 13.69
N HIS A 224 -13.49 -14.23 14.82
CA HIS A 224 -14.14 -13.23 15.67
C HIS A 224 -14.36 -11.88 14.92
N PHE A 225 -13.36 -11.44 14.18
CA PHE A 225 -13.46 -10.17 13.42
C PHE A 225 -13.91 -10.35 11.96
N GLY A 226 -14.27 -11.55 11.55
CA GLY A 226 -14.72 -11.81 10.17
C GLY A 226 -13.65 -11.53 9.12
N ILE A 227 -12.37 -11.77 9.47
CA ILE A 227 -11.25 -11.52 8.56
C ILE A 227 -11.27 -12.55 7.43
N VAL A 228 -11.27 -12.08 6.18
CA VAL A 228 -11.25 -12.95 5.01
C VAL A 228 -9.84 -13.48 4.79
N CYS A 229 -9.67 -14.79 4.86
CA CYS A 229 -8.41 -15.46 4.58
C CYS A 229 -8.63 -16.87 4.00
N GLU A 230 -7.60 -17.40 3.39
CA GLU A 230 -7.51 -18.83 3.07
C GLU A 230 -6.80 -19.57 4.19
N VAL A 231 -7.27 -20.75 4.54
CA VAL A 231 -6.58 -21.63 5.52
C VAL A 231 -6.02 -22.81 4.75
N SER A 232 -4.70 -22.95 4.73
CA SER A 232 -3.97 -24.04 4.07
C SER A 232 -3.28 -24.90 5.12
N ARG A 233 -3.52 -26.22 5.10
CA ARG A 233 -2.91 -27.19 6.00
C ARG A 233 -1.90 -28.05 5.26
N GLU A 234 -0.75 -28.29 5.86
CA GLU A 234 0.30 -29.12 5.25
C GLU A 234 -0.17 -30.58 5.04
N GLU A 235 -1.07 -31.06 5.89
CA GLU A 235 -1.68 -32.40 5.77
C GLU A 235 -2.56 -32.54 4.53
N GLU A 236 -3.13 -31.44 4.00
CA GLU A 236 -4.02 -31.41 2.86
C GLU A 236 -3.28 -31.01 1.58
N ILE A 237 -2.35 -30.05 1.69
CA ILE A 237 -1.58 -29.47 0.57
C ILE A 237 -0.11 -29.55 0.93
N SER A 238 0.67 -30.33 0.21
CA SER A 238 2.11 -30.45 0.44
C SER A 238 2.83 -29.10 0.34
N ASN A 239 4.02 -28.98 0.95
CA ASN A 239 4.84 -27.77 0.84
C ASN A 239 5.22 -27.47 -0.62
N ASN A 240 5.41 -28.48 -1.45
CA ASN A 240 5.72 -28.30 -2.87
C ASN A 240 4.53 -27.71 -3.65
N ASP A 241 3.33 -28.26 -3.43
CA ASP A 241 2.11 -27.79 -4.10
C ASP A 241 1.74 -26.38 -3.59
N PHE A 242 1.92 -26.12 -2.29
CA PHE A 242 1.72 -24.80 -1.72
C PHE A 242 2.68 -23.77 -2.32
N ALA A 243 3.98 -24.07 -2.39
CA ALA A 243 4.98 -23.21 -3.02
C ALA A 243 4.62 -22.89 -4.48
N ALA A 244 4.18 -23.89 -5.25
CA ALA A 244 3.77 -23.71 -6.64
C ALA A 244 2.54 -22.79 -6.79
N SER A 245 1.64 -22.75 -5.80
CA SER A 245 0.42 -21.92 -5.83
C SER A 245 0.66 -20.44 -5.52
N LEU A 246 1.78 -20.08 -4.90
CA LEU A 246 2.00 -18.74 -4.33
C LEU A 246 1.98 -17.60 -5.35
N SER A 247 2.27 -17.86 -6.61
CA SER A 247 2.17 -16.86 -7.69
C SER A 247 0.77 -16.25 -7.83
N SER A 248 -0.28 -16.96 -7.39
CA SER A 248 -1.66 -16.49 -7.40
C SER A 248 -1.98 -15.48 -6.27
N TYR A 249 -1.09 -15.35 -5.29
CA TYR A 249 -1.31 -14.52 -4.09
C TYR A 249 -0.38 -13.30 -4.03
N ARG A 250 0.09 -12.85 -5.17
CA ARG A 250 1.03 -11.71 -5.27
C ARG A 250 0.56 -10.52 -4.43
N PHE A 251 1.50 -9.91 -3.69
CA PHE A 251 1.27 -8.85 -2.69
C PHE A 251 0.40 -9.28 -1.50
N GLY A 252 0.18 -10.57 -1.34
CA GLY A 252 -0.51 -11.15 -0.20
C GLY A 252 0.39 -11.32 1.01
N ARG A 253 -0.16 -11.99 2.01
CA ARG A 253 0.55 -12.31 3.27
C ARG A 253 0.24 -13.72 3.73
N ILE A 254 1.28 -14.44 4.15
CA ILE A 254 1.16 -15.74 4.77
C ILE A 254 1.40 -15.56 6.27
N ARG A 255 0.41 -15.90 7.11
CA ARG A 255 0.62 -16.13 8.54
C ARG A 255 0.98 -17.60 8.71
N LEU A 256 2.26 -17.88 8.92
CA LEU A 256 2.79 -19.23 9.12
C LEU A 256 2.67 -19.63 10.58
N LEU A 257 2.16 -20.83 10.81
CA LEU A 257 2.08 -21.48 12.12
C LEU A 257 2.87 -22.79 12.07
N GLY A 258 3.88 -22.93 12.91
CA GLY A 258 4.87 -23.99 12.84
C GLY A 258 6.04 -23.66 11.92
N SER A 259 6.73 -24.68 11.41
CA SER A 259 7.88 -24.54 10.52
C SER A 259 7.50 -24.66 9.05
N THR A 260 8.42 -24.29 8.15
CA THR A 260 8.24 -24.48 6.71
C THR A 260 9.58 -24.77 6.04
N THR A 261 9.54 -25.22 4.80
CA THR A 261 10.73 -25.51 3.99
C THR A 261 11.33 -24.24 3.39
N GLU A 262 12.62 -24.33 3.03
CA GLU A 262 13.30 -23.25 2.32
C GLU A 262 12.69 -23.00 0.94
N ASP A 263 12.17 -24.01 0.28
CA ASP A 263 11.48 -23.88 -1.02
C ASP A 263 10.21 -23.02 -0.90
N VAL A 264 9.43 -23.15 0.17
CA VAL A 264 8.27 -22.29 0.42
C VAL A 264 8.69 -20.84 0.68
N ARG A 265 9.80 -20.63 1.43
CA ARG A 265 10.34 -19.28 1.68
C ARG A 265 10.80 -18.63 0.37
N ALA A 266 11.56 -19.37 -0.44
CA ALA A 266 12.03 -18.90 -1.73
C ALA A 266 10.87 -18.59 -2.68
N ALA A 267 9.87 -19.45 -2.74
CA ALA A 267 8.68 -19.24 -3.56
C ALA A 267 7.86 -18.02 -3.10
N ALA A 268 7.74 -17.79 -1.79
CA ALA A 268 7.06 -16.60 -1.26
C ALA A 268 7.77 -15.31 -1.68
N ILE A 269 9.11 -15.28 -1.59
CA ILE A 269 9.92 -14.15 -2.06
C ILE A 269 9.74 -13.93 -3.57
N GLN A 270 9.82 -14.98 -4.37
CA GLN A 270 9.66 -14.90 -5.82
C GLN A 270 8.26 -14.45 -6.25
N ALA A 271 7.23 -14.87 -5.51
CA ALA A 271 5.84 -14.50 -5.74
C ALA A 271 5.48 -13.13 -5.13
N GLU A 272 6.42 -12.44 -4.46
CA GLU A 272 6.17 -11.19 -3.75
C GLU A 272 5.07 -11.30 -2.68
N VAL A 273 5.05 -12.43 -1.97
CA VAL A 273 4.15 -12.70 -0.84
C VAL A 273 4.93 -12.57 0.47
N HIS A 274 4.44 -11.77 1.40
CA HIS A 274 5.10 -11.56 2.69
C HIS A 274 4.82 -12.74 3.63
N LEU A 275 5.86 -13.50 3.99
CA LEU A 275 5.77 -14.60 4.94
C LEU A 275 6.06 -14.11 6.36
N VAL A 276 5.10 -14.29 7.26
CA VAL A 276 5.13 -13.92 8.68
C VAL A 276 5.26 -15.19 9.51
N ASP A 277 6.44 -15.41 10.07
CA ASP A 277 6.76 -16.56 10.95
C ASP A 277 7.12 -16.13 12.38
N GLU A 278 6.80 -14.88 12.74
CA GLU A 278 6.97 -14.44 14.13
C GLU A 278 6.11 -15.24 15.09
N PRO A 279 6.59 -15.39 16.33
CA PRO A 279 5.86 -16.12 17.37
C PRO A 279 4.43 -15.59 17.55
N VAL A 280 3.49 -16.51 17.74
CA VAL A 280 2.11 -16.15 18.09
C VAL A 280 2.07 -15.61 19.51
N THR A 281 1.40 -14.49 19.71
CA THR A 281 1.29 -13.83 21.01
C THR A 281 -0.16 -13.70 21.47
N SER A 282 -0.37 -13.52 22.77
CA SER A 282 -1.68 -13.16 23.31
C SER A 282 -2.04 -11.69 23.09
N SER A 283 -1.08 -10.85 22.66
CA SER A 283 -1.34 -9.44 22.43
C SER A 283 -2.07 -9.20 21.12
N GLY A 284 -3.25 -8.58 21.21
CA GLY A 284 -4.04 -8.16 20.07
C GLY A 284 -3.30 -7.14 19.21
N ARG A 285 -2.55 -6.21 19.81
CA ARG A 285 -1.75 -5.24 19.08
C ARG A 285 -0.70 -5.89 18.18
N LEU A 286 -0.06 -6.95 18.64
CA LEU A 286 1.00 -7.63 17.89
C LEU A 286 0.46 -8.62 16.86
N GLU A 287 -0.64 -9.31 17.18
CA GLU A 287 -1.17 -10.34 16.29
C GLU A 287 -2.06 -9.74 15.18
N LEU A 288 -2.98 -8.81 15.53
CA LEU A 288 -3.95 -8.28 14.57
C LEU A 288 -3.32 -7.43 13.45
N ARG A 289 -2.12 -6.86 13.68
CA ARG A 289 -1.38 -6.12 12.64
C ARG A 289 -1.09 -6.93 11.38
N TRP A 290 -1.05 -8.25 11.49
CA TRP A 290 -0.80 -9.13 10.36
C TRP A 290 -2.00 -9.31 9.44
N TYR A 291 -3.20 -8.97 9.89
CA TYR A 291 -4.44 -9.13 9.15
C TYR A 291 -4.94 -7.87 8.47
N VAL A 292 -4.25 -6.77 8.71
CA VAL A 292 -4.58 -5.45 8.17
C VAL A 292 -3.36 -4.79 7.51
N ARG A 293 -3.61 -3.73 6.76
CA ARG A 293 -2.59 -2.85 6.18
C ARG A 293 -2.94 -1.39 6.40
N GLU A 294 -1.94 -0.57 6.69
CA GLU A 294 -2.09 0.86 6.96
C GLU A 294 -2.36 1.66 5.68
N GLN A 295 -3.29 2.59 5.73
CA GLN A 295 -3.49 3.61 4.70
C GLN A 295 -3.54 5.00 5.35
N ALA A 296 -2.75 5.92 4.85
CA ALA A 296 -2.81 7.33 5.23
C ALA A 296 -3.58 8.11 4.17
N ILE A 297 -4.56 8.90 4.60
CA ILE A 297 -5.38 9.76 3.73
C ILE A 297 -5.09 11.20 4.09
N SER A 298 -4.81 12.02 3.09
CA SER A 298 -4.66 13.45 3.24
C SER A 298 -5.65 14.18 2.36
N TRP A 299 -6.55 14.91 2.97
CA TRP A 299 -7.64 15.58 2.30
C TRP A 299 -7.63 17.08 2.59
N THR A 300 -7.56 17.89 1.55
CA THR A 300 -7.75 19.33 1.66
C THR A 300 -9.24 19.65 1.73
N LEU A 301 -9.69 20.15 2.88
CA LEU A 301 -11.10 20.40 3.20
C LEU A 301 -11.58 21.80 2.81
N HIS A 302 -10.75 22.62 2.20
CA HIS A 302 -11.14 23.96 1.77
C HIS A 302 -11.08 24.11 0.26
N ARG A 303 -11.99 24.90 -0.29
CA ARG A 303 -12.01 25.34 -1.68
C ARG A 303 -12.16 26.84 -1.71
N PHE A 304 -11.24 27.54 -2.38
CA PHE A 304 -11.25 29.02 -2.47
C PHE A 304 -11.45 29.72 -1.10
N GLY A 305 -10.84 29.17 -0.05
CA GLY A 305 -10.98 29.69 1.30
C GLY A 305 -12.25 29.26 2.05
N ASN A 306 -13.15 28.54 1.41
CA ASN A 306 -14.34 27.98 2.06
C ASN A 306 -14.10 26.52 2.45
N LEU A 307 -14.51 26.15 3.65
CA LEU A 307 -14.48 24.75 4.08
C LEU A 307 -15.57 23.95 3.39
N VAL A 308 -15.20 22.79 2.91
CA VAL A 308 -16.13 21.74 2.53
C VAL A 308 -16.33 20.87 3.76
N ASN A 309 -17.55 20.79 4.27
CA ASN A 309 -17.85 19.86 5.36
C ASN A 309 -17.64 18.44 4.82
N ALA A 310 -16.52 17.82 5.18
CA ALA A 310 -16.42 16.39 5.13
C ALA A 310 -17.48 15.87 6.09
N ALA A 311 -18.41 15.09 5.59
CA ALA A 311 -19.41 14.47 6.43
C ALA A 311 -18.65 13.63 7.48
N THR A 312 -18.61 14.13 8.69
CA THR A 312 -18.22 13.35 9.86
C THR A 312 -19.39 12.45 10.16
N ASN A 313 -19.36 11.25 9.63
CA ASN A 313 -20.17 10.14 10.13
C ASN A 313 -19.42 9.40 11.20
#